data_1cabf14937e1db122047f19e5f02ff8f
#
_entry.id   1cabf14937e1db122047f19e5f02ff8f
#
_cell.length_a   1.000
_cell.length_b   1.000
_cell.length_c   1.000
_cell.angle_alpha   90.00
_cell.angle_beta   90.00
_cell.angle_gamma   90.00
#
_symmetry.space_group_name_H-M   'P 1'
#
loop_
_entity.id
_entity.type
_entity.pdbx_description
1 polymer ?
#
loop_
_entity_poly.entity_id
_entity_poly.type
_entity_poly.pdbx_seq_one_letter_code
_entity_poly.pdbx_strand_id
1 'polypeptide(L)'
;MACCPRLTGELTGDNGCRRGEMGADGMRVGATIFNQNYADWDRYEAEEGGESVPDRPTKSDREIFTEELDIALLADASGFDSVWTIEHHFTPYTMVTNPLQYLTYLAGVTENVDLGTMVVVLPWHNPVRVAEDVNMLDAFLGGKRDVILGVGRGLGRREFGGLNVDQNESRSRFDESLQVLKQLLTTGECNYNGEHYNISDVRLRPQLERDLTTNLWCAGGSPDSVAVIARNDVNPLVIPTTSLDLSLEVTKSYMDLRAEAGHTGGVHTKLALWTYVAETEEEARAGAEQFMVEYADSALRHYELRGDHLGDVKGYERYGALQQALSADASPFLRGFFDSHPWGTPDQTIARATELAELFGTDEIMFIFKYGSMPIEKATKSMELFAREVMPALKELNPQPLEAGSLAAS
;
A
#
# COMPACT_ATOMS: atom_id res chain seq x y z
N MET A 1 -16.07 0.21 37.43
CA MET A 1 -15.96 -1.26 37.31
C MET A 1 -17.24 -1.77 36.66
N ALA A 2 -17.24 -1.92 35.34
CA ALA A 2 -18.34 -2.51 34.61
C ALA A 2 -17.86 -3.90 34.12
N CYS A 3 -18.62 -4.93 34.49
CA CYS A 3 -18.35 -6.34 34.18
C CYS A 3 -18.43 -6.58 32.67
N CYS A 4 -17.37 -7.14 32.12
CA CYS A 4 -17.36 -7.73 30.80
C CYS A 4 -18.20 -9.01 30.77
N PRO A 5 -19.16 -9.23 29.88
CA PRO A 5 -19.87 -10.49 29.77
C PRO A 5 -18.97 -11.55 29.13
N ARG A 6 -18.92 -12.73 29.73
CA ARG A 6 -18.24 -13.93 29.22
C ARG A 6 -18.98 -14.42 27.98
N LEU A 7 -18.26 -14.50 26.87
CA LEU A 7 -18.68 -15.19 25.66
C LEU A 7 -18.60 -16.70 25.90
N THR A 8 -19.76 -17.36 26.08
CA THR A 8 -19.91 -18.80 25.95
C THR A 8 -20.72 -19.05 24.67
N GLY A 9 -20.05 -19.25 23.56
CA GLY A 9 -20.64 -19.74 22.32
C GLY A 9 -19.86 -20.96 21.85
N GLU A 10 -20.53 -22.09 21.72
CA GLU A 10 -19.95 -23.32 21.19
C GLU A 10 -19.52 -23.13 19.74
N LEU A 11 -18.23 -23.36 19.48
CA LEU A 11 -17.67 -23.43 18.13
C LEU A 11 -18.09 -24.76 17.49
N THR A 12 -19.19 -24.77 16.76
CA THR A 12 -19.48 -25.84 15.80
C THR A 12 -18.85 -25.47 14.48
N GLY A 13 -17.80 -26.24 14.14
CA GLY A 13 -17.01 -25.99 12.95
C GLY A 13 -17.77 -26.26 11.65
N ASP A 14 -17.61 -25.34 10.73
CA ASP A 14 -17.52 -25.63 9.31
C ASP A 14 -16.33 -24.83 8.77
N ASN A 15 -15.15 -25.46 8.75
CA ASN A 15 -13.92 -24.90 8.18
C ASN A 15 -13.99 -24.97 6.65
N GLY A 16 -14.89 -24.22 6.07
CA GLY A 16 -14.87 -23.89 4.65
C GLY A 16 -13.70 -22.95 4.38
N CYS A 17 -12.60 -23.50 3.90
CA CYS A 17 -11.47 -22.79 3.31
C CYS A 17 -12.02 -21.80 2.27
N ARG A 18 -12.14 -20.51 2.62
CA ARG A 18 -12.33 -19.46 1.63
C ARG A 18 -10.98 -19.26 0.95
N ARG A 19 -10.75 -20.04 -0.11
CA ARG A 19 -9.69 -19.70 -1.07
C ARG A 19 -10.04 -18.35 -1.65
N GLY A 20 -9.00 -17.56 -1.99
CA GLY A 20 -9.12 -16.35 -2.82
C GLY A 20 -9.58 -16.66 -4.25
N GLU A 21 -10.72 -17.34 -4.35
CA GLU A 21 -11.57 -17.29 -5.54
C GLU A 21 -12.39 -16.03 -5.34
N MET A 22 -12.35 -15.10 -6.30
CA MET A 22 -13.38 -14.06 -6.37
C MET A 22 -14.70 -14.80 -6.17
N GLY A 23 -15.28 -14.63 -4.98
CA GLY A 23 -16.63 -15.03 -4.73
C GLY A 23 -17.52 -14.29 -5.74
N ALA A 24 -18.72 -14.72 -5.94
CA ALA A 24 -19.72 -14.11 -6.83
C ALA A 24 -20.04 -12.62 -6.51
N ASP A 25 -19.19 -11.91 -5.78
CA ASP A 25 -19.49 -10.67 -5.07
C ASP A 25 -18.81 -9.42 -5.64
N GLY A 26 -18.25 -9.44 -6.86
CA GLY A 26 -17.73 -8.23 -7.52
C GLY A 26 -16.39 -7.74 -6.99
N MET A 27 -15.96 -6.53 -7.45
CA MET A 27 -14.68 -5.90 -7.08
C MET A 27 -14.74 -5.31 -5.66
N ARG A 28 -13.66 -5.45 -4.90
CA ARG A 28 -13.52 -4.86 -3.56
C ARG A 28 -13.08 -3.40 -3.64
N VAL A 29 -13.50 -2.61 -2.66
CA VAL A 29 -13.18 -1.19 -2.55
C VAL A 29 -12.62 -0.90 -1.16
N GLY A 30 -11.34 -0.58 -1.10
CA GLY A 30 -10.63 -0.23 0.13
C GLY A 30 -10.39 1.27 0.28
N ALA A 31 -10.11 1.71 1.51
CA ALA A 31 -9.64 3.05 1.83
C ALA A 31 -8.23 2.98 2.42
N THR A 32 -7.38 3.97 2.12
CA THR A 32 -6.02 4.04 2.65
C THR A 32 -5.82 5.29 3.48
N ILE A 33 -5.17 5.13 4.63
CA ILE A 33 -4.76 6.21 5.53
C ILE A 33 -3.26 6.43 5.45
N PHE A 34 -2.85 7.69 5.30
CA PHE A 34 -1.45 8.05 5.02
C PHE A 34 -0.73 8.74 6.17
N ASN A 35 -1.45 9.40 7.07
CA ASN A 35 -0.85 10.17 8.17
C ASN A 35 0.19 11.19 7.70
N GLN A 36 -0.10 11.92 6.61
CA GLN A 36 0.77 12.91 6.00
C GLN A 36 0.62 14.28 6.68
N ASN A 37 1.72 14.92 7.10
CA ASN A 37 1.73 16.30 7.57
C ASN A 37 2.37 17.23 6.54
N TYR A 38 1.69 17.43 5.42
CA TYR A 38 2.20 18.23 4.30
C TYR A 38 2.57 19.67 4.74
N ALA A 39 1.81 20.27 5.65
CA ALA A 39 2.05 21.63 6.14
C ALA A 39 3.36 21.78 6.93
N ASP A 40 3.99 20.69 7.34
CA ASP A 40 5.26 20.73 8.09
C ASP A 40 6.51 20.67 7.21
N TRP A 41 6.39 20.42 5.90
CA TRP A 41 7.55 20.23 5.03
C TRP A 41 8.52 21.42 5.03
N ASP A 42 8.02 22.64 4.88
CA ASP A 42 8.89 23.82 4.78
C ASP A 42 9.64 24.06 6.10
N ARG A 43 8.96 23.87 7.26
CA ARG A 43 9.60 23.91 8.57
C ARG A 43 10.64 22.82 8.73
N TYR A 44 10.31 21.59 8.33
CA TYR A 44 11.20 20.44 8.41
C TYR A 44 12.49 20.67 7.59
N GLU A 45 12.39 21.11 6.35
CA GLU A 45 13.55 21.37 5.47
C GLU A 45 14.38 22.57 5.97
N ALA A 46 13.76 23.63 6.46
CA ALA A 46 14.47 24.76 7.04
C ALA A 46 15.25 24.37 8.31
N GLU A 47 14.67 23.51 9.18
CA GLU A 47 15.33 22.96 10.36
C GLU A 47 16.55 22.09 9.96
N GLU A 48 16.40 21.22 8.95
CA GLU A 48 17.53 20.45 8.40
C GLU A 48 18.62 21.35 7.79
N GLY A 49 18.24 22.49 7.19
CA GLY A 49 19.14 23.51 6.69
C GLY A 49 19.85 24.31 7.79
N GLY A 50 19.53 24.09 9.06
CA GLY A 50 20.11 24.77 10.22
C GLY A 50 19.48 26.14 10.48
N GLU A 51 18.29 26.41 9.94
CA GLU A 51 17.55 27.64 10.19
C GLU A 51 16.82 27.61 11.54
N SER A 52 16.59 28.77 12.11
CA SER A 52 15.73 28.88 13.31
C SER A 52 14.26 28.80 12.92
N VAL A 53 13.59 27.74 13.32
CA VAL A 53 12.19 27.50 13.01
C VAL A 53 11.35 27.43 14.30
N PRO A 54 10.00 27.55 14.22
CA PRO A 54 9.13 27.30 15.36
C PRO A 54 9.31 25.88 15.90
N ASP A 55 9.27 25.70 17.21
CA ASP A 55 9.42 24.40 17.89
C ASP A 55 8.39 23.35 17.49
N ARG A 56 7.27 23.80 16.92
CA ARG A 56 6.15 22.92 16.53
C ARG A 56 5.60 23.30 15.16
N PRO A 57 5.13 22.31 14.39
CA PRO A 57 4.41 22.55 13.15
C PRO A 57 3.08 23.29 13.40
N THR A 58 2.53 23.90 12.38
CA THR A 58 1.22 24.58 12.43
C THR A 58 0.11 23.60 12.82
N LYS A 59 0.19 22.35 12.31
CA LYS A 59 -0.67 21.23 12.68
C LYS A 59 0.20 20.13 13.29
N SER A 60 -0.14 19.67 14.48
CA SER A 60 0.66 18.64 15.15
C SER A 60 0.47 17.26 14.50
N ASP A 61 1.49 16.41 14.54
CA ASP A 61 1.38 15.03 14.07
C ASP A 61 0.27 14.25 14.77
N ARG A 62 0.01 14.55 16.04
CA ARG A 62 -1.12 13.96 16.78
C ARG A 62 -2.47 14.32 16.18
N GLU A 63 -2.66 15.54 15.72
CA GLU A 63 -3.90 15.96 15.03
C GLU A 63 -4.04 15.22 13.71
N ILE A 64 -2.95 15.05 12.95
CA ILE A 64 -2.94 14.24 11.73
C ILE A 64 -3.37 12.79 12.02
N PHE A 65 -2.81 12.15 13.06
CA PHE A 65 -3.20 10.80 13.44
C PHE A 65 -4.67 10.69 13.85
N THR A 66 -5.22 11.73 14.50
CA THR A 66 -6.65 11.77 14.86
C THR A 66 -7.52 11.85 13.61
N GLU A 67 -7.19 12.73 12.67
CA GLU A 67 -7.95 12.88 11.42
C GLU A 67 -7.91 11.63 10.54
N GLU A 68 -6.76 10.97 10.46
CA GLU A 68 -6.63 9.73 9.68
C GLU A 68 -7.37 8.55 10.33
N LEU A 69 -7.45 8.53 11.67
CA LEU A 69 -8.31 7.60 12.38
C LEU A 69 -9.78 7.84 12.05
N ASP A 70 -10.22 9.10 11.99
CA ASP A 70 -11.60 9.44 11.60
C ASP A 70 -11.92 8.96 10.17
N ILE A 71 -10.97 9.05 9.23
CA ILE A 71 -11.09 8.47 7.87
C ILE A 71 -11.24 6.94 7.93
N ALA A 72 -10.43 6.25 8.75
CA ALA A 72 -10.52 4.80 8.90
C ALA A 72 -11.87 4.36 9.49
N LEU A 73 -12.36 5.07 10.51
CA LEU A 73 -13.68 4.80 11.12
C LEU A 73 -14.84 5.12 10.15
N LEU A 74 -14.70 6.16 9.35
CA LEU A 74 -15.66 6.49 8.30
C LEU A 74 -15.70 5.37 7.23
N ALA A 75 -14.55 4.81 6.84
CA ALA A 75 -14.48 3.67 5.93
C ALA A 75 -15.25 2.47 6.48
N ASP A 76 -14.99 2.09 7.74
CA ASP A 76 -15.67 0.98 8.40
C ASP A 76 -17.20 1.19 8.46
N ALA A 77 -17.64 2.40 8.79
CA ALA A 77 -19.07 2.75 8.89
C ALA A 77 -19.76 2.89 7.54
N SER A 78 -19.03 3.22 6.46
CA SER A 78 -19.59 3.48 5.13
C SER A 78 -19.61 2.26 4.23
N GLY A 79 -19.14 1.09 4.71
CA GLY A 79 -19.21 -0.18 3.96
C GLY A 79 -18.06 -0.39 2.98
N PHE A 80 -16.90 0.23 3.19
CA PHE A 80 -15.67 -0.18 2.50
C PHE A 80 -15.29 -1.61 2.91
N ASP A 81 -14.58 -2.32 2.02
CA ASP A 81 -14.20 -3.71 2.27
C ASP A 81 -12.92 -3.83 3.09
N SER A 82 -12.07 -2.81 3.05
CA SER A 82 -10.77 -2.83 3.73
C SER A 82 -10.26 -1.44 4.08
N VAL A 83 -9.38 -1.37 5.08
CA VAL A 83 -8.57 -0.18 5.40
C VAL A 83 -7.10 -0.55 5.32
N TRP A 84 -6.33 0.29 4.63
CA TRP A 84 -4.92 0.10 4.35
C TRP A 84 -4.07 1.18 4.98
N THR A 85 -2.84 0.82 5.34
CA THR A 85 -1.82 1.79 5.79
C THR A 85 -0.46 1.47 5.20
N ILE A 86 0.49 2.38 5.35
CA ILE A 86 1.80 2.35 4.70
C ILE A 86 2.92 2.36 5.72
N GLU A 87 4.16 2.29 5.28
CA GLU A 87 5.34 2.42 6.14
C GLU A 87 6.32 3.43 5.59
N HIS A 88 6.57 4.50 6.36
CA HIS A 88 7.63 5.47 6.11
C HIS A 88 8.21 6.04 7.41
N HIS A 89 9.41 6.60 7.31
CA HIS A 89 10.17 7.06 8.47
C HIS A 89 10.75 8.46 8.25
N PHE A 90 10.95 9.17 9.37
CA PHE A 90 11.81 10.36 9.54
C PHE A 90 11.39 11.64 8.80
N THR A 91 10.29 11.67 8.08
CA THR A 91 9.85 12.87 7.36
C THR A 91 8.35 13.10 7.52
N PRO A 92 7.83 14.31 7.22
CA PRO A 92 6.40 14.58 7.24
C PRO A 92 5.60 13.93 6.09
N TYR A 93 6.25 13.15 5.21
CA TYR A 93 5.62 12.53 4.04
C TYR A 93 4.46 11.62 4.41
N THR A 94 4.74 10.64 5.24
CA THR A 94 3.76 9.76 5.87
C THR A 94 4.40 9.19 7.13
N MET A 95 3.70 9.28 8.25
CA MET A 95 4.34 9.12 9.55
C MET A 95 4.01 7.80 10.24
N VAL A 96 3.59 6.79 9.49
CA VAL A 96 3.35 5.44 10.02
C VAL A 96 4.65 4.65 9.98
N THR A 97 5.27 4.50 11.13
CA THR A 97 6.57 3.85 11.29
C THR A 97 6.49 2.35 11.55
N ASN A 98 5.32 1.83 11.88
CA ASN A 98 5.02 0.41 12.03
C ASN A 98 3.57 0.15 11.62
N PRO A 99 3.33 -0.26 10.37
CA PRO A 99 1.99 -0.48 9.86
C PRO A 99 1.24 -1.59 10.61
N LEU A 100 1.90 -2.68 10.98
CA LEU A 100 1.25 -3.79 11.70
C LEU A 100 0.81 -3.40 13.12
N GLN A 101 1.58 -2.55 13.80
CA GLN A 101 1.16 -1.99 15.09
C GLN A 101 -0.08 -1.09 14.93
N TYR A 102 -0.12 -0.28 13.86
CA TYR A 102 -1.26 0.59 13.59
C TYR A 102 -2.51 -0.23 13.23
N LEU A 103 -2.35 -1.24 12.35
CA LEU A 103 -3.46 -2.16 12.04
C LEU A 103 -3.96 -2.91 13.28
N THR A 104 -3.08 -3.27 14.21
CA THR A 104 -3.51 -3.89 15.49
C THR A 104 -4.37 -2.94 16.31
N TYR A 105 -4.06 -1.64 16.32
CA TYR A 105 -4.91 -0.64 16.95
C TYR A 105 -6.26 -0.52 16.21
N LEU A 106 -6.26 -0.47 14.89
CA LEU A 106 -7.48 -0.42 14.07
C LEU A 106 -8.34 -1.67 14.25
N ALA A 107 -7.73 -2.85 14.42
CA ALA A 107 -8.47 -4.09 14.71
C ALA A 107 -9.36 -3.99 15.95
N GLY A 108 -8.93 -3.19 16.94
CA GLY A 108 -9.67 -2.97 18.18
C GLY A 108 -10.76 -1.89 18.11
N VAL A 109 -10.77 -1.04 17.06
CA VAL A 109 -11.68 0.11 16.94
C VAL A 109 -12.56 0.09 15.70
N THR A 110 -12.36 -0.90 14.79
CA THR A 110 -13.19 -1.17 13.62
C THR A 110 -13.85 -2.54 13.74
N GLU A 111 -14.97 -2.77 13.01
CA GLU A 111 -15.75 -4.00 13.14
C GLU A 111 -15.89 -4.79 11.83
N ASN A 112 -15.87 -4.11 10.65
CA ASN A 112 -16.28 -4.71 9.39
C ASN A 112 -15.13 -4.84 8.38
N VAL A 113 -14.20 -3.88 8.34
CA VAL A 113 -13.16 -3.80 7.31
C VAL A 113 -12.03 -4.81 7.54
N ASP A 114 -11.56 -5.43 6.48
CA ASP A 114 -10.28 -6.11 6.46
C ASP A 114 -9.13 -5.11 6.61
N LEU A 115 -7.96 -5.55 7.05
CA LEU A 115 -6.84 -4.68 7.37
C LEU A 115 -5.62 -5.00 6.53
N GLY A 116 -5.13 -3.99 5.77
CA GLY A 116 -4.07 -4.17 4.80
C GLY A 116 -2.86 -3.28 5.00
N THR A 117 -1.69 -3.74 4.56
CA THR A 117 -0.47 -2.94 4.45
C THR A 117 -0.10 -2.69 2.99
N MET A 118 0.28 -1.46 2.65
CA MET A 118 0.84 -1.15 1.32
C MET A 118 2.00 -0.14 1.39
N VAL A 119 3.12 -0.58 2.00
CA VAL A 119 3.54 -1.96 2.28
C VAL A 119 4.24 -2.05 3.63
N VAL A 120 4.58 -3.25 4.10
CA VAL A 120 5.68 -3.48 5.04
C VAL A 120 6.98 -3.55 4.23
N VAL A 121 7.98 -2.75 4.58
CA VAL A 121 9.26 -2.71 3.87
C VAL A 121 10.20 -3.76 4.45
N LEU A 122 10.18 -4.97 3.89
CA LEU A 122 10.84 -6.14 4.45
C LEU A 122 12.33 -5.98 4.78
N PRO A 123 13.17 -5.26 3.97
CA PRO A 123 14.58 -5.08 4.32
C PRO A 123 14.85 -4.37 5.65
N TRP A 124 13.89 -3.63 6.17
CA TRP A 124 14.03 -2.90 7.44
C TRP A 124 13.65 -3.76 8.65
N HIS A 125 13.09 -4.96 8.44
CA HIS A 125 12.54 -5.81 9.49
C HIS A 125 13.24 -7.17 9.56
N ASN A 126 13.10 -7.80 10.72
CA ASN A 126 13.33 -9.23 10.83
C ASN A 126 12.08 -9.99 10.33
N PRO A 127 12.18 -10.83 9.29
CA PRO A 127 11.01 -11.49 8.68
C PRO A 127 10.27 -12.45 9.64
N VAL A 128 10.94 -13.00 10.64
CA VAL A 128 10.28 -13.81 11.69
C VAL A 128 9.35 -12.93 12.52
N ARG A 129 9.81 -11.72 12.90
CA ARG A 129 8.97 -10.78 13.66
C ARG A 129 7.76 -10.32 12.85
N VAL A 130 7.94 -10.05 11.56
CA VAL A 130 6.82 -9.72 10.67
C VAL A 130 5.80 -10.85 10.62
N ALA A 131 6.24 -12.12 10.50
CA ALA A 131 5.34 -13.26 10.51
C ALA A 131 4.60 -13.43 11.84
N GLU A 132 5.28 -13.20 12.98
CA GLU A 132 4.65 -13.23 14.31
C GLU A 132 3.59 -12.15 14.46
N ASP A 133 3.90 -10.90 14.03
CA ASP A 133 2.98 -9.77 14.13
C ASP A 133 1.74 -9.95 13.25
N VAL A 134 1.92 -10.46 12.00
CA VAL A 134 0.81 -10.79 11.10
C VAL A 134 -0.08 -11.90 11.66
N ASN A 135 0.52 -12.99 12.16
CA ASN A 135 -0.21 -14.11 12.74
C ASN A 135 -0.95 -13.70 14.02
N MET A 136 -0.35 -12.82 14.82
CA MET A 136 -1.01 -12.28 16.02
C MET A 136 -2.18 -11.36 15.64
N LEU A 137 -2.04 -10.53 14.60
CA LEU A 137 -3.13 -9.69 14.10
C LEU A 137 -4.28 -10.56 13.55
N ASP A 138 -3.98 -11.61 12.80
CA ASP A 138 -4.99 -12.58 12.33
C ASP A 138 -5.76 -13.22 13.50
N ALA A 139 -5.05 -13.59 14.55
CA ALA A 139 -5.68 -14.12 15.78
C ALA A 139 -6.60 -13.08 16.46
N PHE A 140 -6.25 -11.79 16.46
CA PHE A 140 -7.13 -10.72 16.98
C PHE A 140 -8.36 -10.51 16.11
N LEU A 141 -8.25 -10.65 14.80
CA LEU A 141 -9.37 -10.58 13.86
C LEU A 141 -10.31 -11.79 13.96
N GLY A 142 -9.82 -12.89 14.55
CA GLY A 142 -10.64 -14.05 14.91
C GLY A 142 -11.28 -14.78 13.75
N GLY A 143 -10.69 -14.72 12.56
CA GLY A 143 -11.20 -15.32 11.33
C GLY A 143 -12.48 -14.69 10.75
N LYS A 144 -12.91 -13.55 11.29
CA LYS A 144 -14.07 -12.79 10.79
C LYS A 144 -13.68 -11.77 9.74
N ARG A 145 -12.47 -11.26 9.83
CA ARG A 145 -11.86 -10.30 8.93
C ARG A 145 -10.48 -10.81 8.54
N ASP A 146 -9.97 -10.34 7.42
CA ASP A 146 -8.66 -10.74 6.93
C ASP A 146 -7.59 -9.70 7.25
N VAL A 147 -6.37 -10.19 7.48
CA VAL A 147 -5.16 -9.40 7.34
C VAL A 147 -4.62 -9.57 5.92
N ILE A 148 -4.38 -8.46 5.23
CA ILE A 148 -3.86 -8.45 3.86
C ILE A 148 -2.44 -7.88 3.91
N LEU A 149 -1.46 -8.72 3.65
CA LEU A 149 -0.06 -8.34 3.79
C LEU A 149 0.53 -7.90 2.45
N GLY A 150 0.62 -6.60 2.25
CA GLY A 150 1.43 -6.04 1.19
C GLY A 150 2.87 -5.82 1.66
N VAL A 151 3.85 -6.25 0.88
CA VAL A 151 5.27 -6.12 1.19
C VAL A 151 6.02 -5.39 0.08
N GLY A 152 7.17 -4.79 0.40
CA GLY A 152 7.99 -4.07 -0.56
C GLY A 152 9.46 -4.00 -0.17
N ARG A 153 10.29 -3.48 -1.10
CA ARG A 153 11.73 -3.37 -0.93
C ARG A 153 12.19 -2.05 -0.28
N GLY A 154 11.39 -1.00 -0.40
CA GLY A 154 11.78 0.35 0.00
C GLY A 154 12.62 1.10 -1.02
N LEU A 155 12.68 2.42 -0.89
CA LEU A 155 13.41 3.32 -1.79
C LEU A 155 14.17 4.42 -1.04
N GLY A 156 13.65 4.93 0.07
CA GLY A 156 14.16 6.12 0.74
C GLY A 156 15.55 5.94 1.37
N ARG A 157 16.54 6.67 0.86
CA ARG A 157 17.90 6.65 1.40
C ARG A 157 17.95 7.00 2.89
N ARG A 158 17.17 8.01 3.32
CA ARG A 158 17.10 8.45 4.72
C ARG A 158 16.58 7.35 5.63
N GLU A 159 15.63 6.57 5.14
CA GLU A 159 15.03 5.47 5.89
C GLU A 159 16.03 4.33 6.07
N PHE A 160 16.70 3.91 5.00
CA PHE A 160 17.77 2.91 5.08
C PHE A 160 18.90 3.34 6.04
N GLY A 161 19.37 4.59 5.91
CA GLY A 161 20.42 5.14 6.78
C GLY A 161 19.99 5.26 8.24
N GLY A 162 18.79 5.78 8.49
CA GLY A 162 18.25 5.96 9.85
C GLY A 162 17.97 4.64 10.57
N LEU A 163 17.60 3.60 9.82
CA LEU A 163 17.37 2.24 10.34
C LEU A 163 18.65 1.39 10.34
N ASN A 164 19.78 1.96 9.92
CA ASN A 164 21.08 1.29 9.87
C ASN A 164 21.08 0.02 9.00
N VAL A 165 20.43 0.09 7.84
CA VAL A 165 20.39 -0.98 6.84
C VAL A 165 21.10 -0.48 5.58
N ASP A 166 22.06 -1.25 5.05
CA ASP A 166 22.72 -0.90 3.79
C ASP A 166 21.73 -1.03 2.62
N GLN A 167 21.48 0.07 1.92
CA GLN A 167 20.57 0.11 0.78
C GLN A 167 21.03 -0.80 -0.37
N ASN A 168 22.33 -1.05 -0.51
CA ASN A 168 22.89 -1.98 -1.50
C ASN A 168 22.51 -3.45 -1.23
N GLU A 169 22.19 -3.80 0.02
CA GLU A 169 21.72 -5.13 0.41
C GLU A 169 20.20 -5.27 0.28
N SER A 170 19.48 -4.19 -0.03
CA SER A 170 18.01 -4.18 0.00
C SER A 170 17.38 -5.29 -0.85
N ARG A 171 17.99 -5.62 -2.00
CA ARG A 171 17.49 -6.66 -2.89
C ARG A 171 17.65 -8.06 -2.29
N SER A 172 18.85 -8.41 -1.84
CA SER A 172 19.14 -9.74 -1.27
C SER A 172 18.39 -9.93 0.05
N ARG A 173 18.31 -8.88 0.90
CA ARG A 173 17.49 -8.91 2.12
C ARG A 173 16.01 -9.10 1.82
N PHE A 174 15.48 -8.39 0.83
CA PHE A 174 14.07 -8.53 0.41
C PHE A 174 13.76 -9.95 -0.06
N ASP A 175 14.62 -10.52 -0.91
CA ASP A 175 14.44 -11.86 -1.45
C ASP A 175 14.45 -12.93 -0.35
N GLU A 176 15.45 -12.90 0.54
CA GLU A 176 15.52 -13.83 1.68
C GLU A 176 14.37 -13.64 2.66
N SER A 177 14.03 -12.38 2.96
CA SER A 177 12.90 -12.07 3.85
C SER A 177 11.59 -12.62 3.30
N LEU A 178 11.35 -12.49 1.99
CA LEU A 178 10.14 -13.00 1.34
C LEU A 178 10.05 -14.54 1.43
N GLN A 179 11.18 -15.24 1.23
CA GLN A 179 11.23 -16.70 1.34
C GLN A 179 10.96 -17.18 2.77
N VAL A 180 11.58 -16.55 3.77
CA VAL A 180 11.36 -16.83 5.20
C VAL A 180 9.90 -16.57 5.56
N LEU A 181 9.38 -15.42 5.16
CA LEU A 181 8.00 -15.01 5.44
C LEU A 181 6.99 -16.00 4.85
N LYS A 182 7.19 -16.42 3.58
CA LYS A 182 6.32 -17.42 2.94
C LYS A 182 6.33 -18.75 3.69
N GLN A 183 7.49 -19.27 4.09
CA GLN A 183 7.56 -20.51 4.88
C GLN A 183 6.74 -20.39 6.17
N LEU A 184 6.96 -19.31 6.93
CA LEU A 184 6.27 -19.10 8.21
C LEU A 184 4.77 -18.90 8.04
N LEU A 185 4.32 -18.13 7.05
CA LEU A 185 2.91 -17.85 6.82
C LEU A 185 2.15 -19.00 6.16
N THR A 186 2.85 -19.98 5.54
CA THR A 186 2.23 -21.17 4.97
C THR A 186 2.13 -22.29 6.00
N THR A 187 3.21 -22.55 6.74
CA THR A 187 3.33 -23.75 7.59
C THR A 187 3.43 -23.47 9.08
N GLY A 188 3.67 -22.22 9.46
CA GLY A 188 4.00 -21.85 10.85
C GLY A 188 5.41 -22.25 11.29
N GLU A 189 6.23 -22.86 10.41
CA GLU A 189 7.56 -23.34 10.71
C GLU A 189 8.59 -22.81 9.71
N CYS A 190 9.83 -22.60 10.15
CA CYS A 190 10.91 -22.16 9.28
C CYS A 190 12.26 -22.75 9.67
N ASN A 191 12.97 -23.27 8.66
CA ASN A 191 14.39 -23.51 8.67
C ASN A 191 14.99 -22.84 7.43
N TYR A 192 15.88 -21.86 7.61
CA TYR A 192 16.46 -21.09 6.53
C TYR A 192 17.92 -20.78 6.79
N ASN A 193 18.78 -20.94 5.78
CA ASN A 193 20.19 -20.62 5.86
C ASN A 193 20.59 -19.79 4.64
N GLY A 194 20.64 -18.50 4.78
CA GLY A 194 20.96 -17.53 3.75
C GLY A 194 22.15 -16.64 4.09
N GLU A 195 22.34 -15.60 3.32
CA GLU A 195 23.37 -14.59 3.52
C GLU A 195 23.04 -13.68 4.71
N HIS A 196 21.76 -13.27 4.81
CA HIS A 196 21.29 -12.31 5.82
C HIS A 196 20.60 -12.98 7.00
N TYR A 197 19.95 -14.11 6.79
CA TYR A 197 19.16 -14.78 7.81
C TYR A 197 19.56 -16.23 7.97
N ASN A 198 19.88 -16.62 9.23
CA ASN A 198 20.12 -17.99 9.64
C ASN A 198 19.10 -18.36 10.73
N ILE A 199 18.10 -19.15 10.35
CA ILE A 199 16.94 -19.48 11.17
C ILE A 199 16.86 -20.98 11.32
N SER A 200 16.84 -21.48 12.57
CA SER A 200 16.77 -22.91 12.85
C SER A 200 15.63 -23.21 13.81
N ASP A 201 14.80 -24.19 13.42
CA ASP A 201 13.70 -24.75 14.22
C ASP A 201 12.73 -23.73 14.79
N VAL A 202 12.45 -22.66 14.03
CA VAL A 202 11.45 -21.66 14.43
C VAL A 202 10.05 -22.17 14.16
N ARG A 203 9.17 -22.01 15.15
CA ARG A 203 7.74 -22.29 15.08
C ARG A 203 6.95 -21.12 15.63
N LEU A 204 5.99 -20.61 14.85
CA LEU A 204 5.16 -19.48 15.24
C LEU A 204 4.30 -19.79 16.49
N ARG A 205 4.14 -18.78 17.34
CA ARG A 205 3.17 -18.72 18.40
C ARG A 205 2.53 -17.33 18.45
N PRO A 206 1.17 -17.21 18.41
CA PRO A 206 0.17 -18.29 18.35
C PRO A 206 0.44 -19.31 17.25
N GLN A 207 -0.10 -20.53 17.37
CA GLN A 207 -0.01 -21.50 16.29
C GLN A 207 -0.76 -20.95 15.06
N LEU A 208 -0.16 -21.10 13.87
CA LEU A 208 -0.81 -20.72 12.64
C LEU A 208 -2.08 -21.55 12.41
N GLU A 209 -3.22 -20.91 12.21
CA GLU A 209 -4.51 -21.58 12.04
C GLU A 209 -4.89 -21.79 10.57
N ARG A 210 -4.32 -20.96 9.67
CA ARG A 210 -4.57 -21.02 8.22
C ARG A 210 -3.35 -20.56 7.44
N ASP A 211 -3.31 -20.86 6.14
CA ASP A 211 -2.32 -20.30 5.23
C ASP A 211 -2.60 -18.81 4.99
N LEU A 212 -1.71 -17.94 5.48
CA LEU A 212 -1.82 -16.49 5.33
C LEU A 212 -1.16 -15.96 4.06
N THR A 213 -0.47 -16.81 3.27
CA THR A 213 0.13 -16.41 2.00
C THR A 213 -0.90 -16.16 0.90
N THR A 214 -2.12 -16.64 1.06
CA THR A 214 -3.24 -16.33 0.16
C THR A 214 -3.55 -14.84 0.09
N ASN A 215 -3.22 -14.09 1.16
CA ASN A 215 -3.37 -12.64 1.27
C ASN A 215 -2.02 -11.90 1.25
N LEU A 216 -0.99 -12.50 0.64
CA LEU A 216 0.32 -11.89 0.47
C LEU A 216 0.43 -11.21 -0.90
N TRP A 217 0.73 -9.92 -0.89
CA TRP A 217 0.86 -9.06 -2.06
C TRP A 217 2.21 -8.35 -2.05
N CYS A 218 2.71 -7.96 -3.21
CA CYS A 218 3.99 -7.28 -3.27
C CYS A 218 4.00 -6.07 -4.21
N ALA A 219 4.46 -4.93 -3.71
CA ALA A 219 4.75 -3.78 -4.54
C ALA A 219 6.15 -3.89 -5.15
N GLY A 220 6.24 -3.78 -6.48
CA GLY A 220 7.50 -3.80 -7.20
C GLY A 220 7.45 -2.93 -8.44
N GLY A 221 8.23 -1.85 -8.47
CA GLY A 221 8.30 -0.91 -9.59
C GLY A 221 9.59 -1.01 -10.41
N SER A 222 10.55 -1.87 -10.04
CA SER A 222 11.79 -2.09 -10.79
C SER A 222 11.83 -3.49 -11.40
N PRO A 223 12.50 -3.70 -12.57
CA PRO A 223 12.59 -5.01 -13.22
C PRO A 223 13.06 -6.12 -12.28
N ASP A 224 14.04 -5.81 -11.43
CA ASP A 224 14.59 -6.79 -10.50
C ASP A 224 13.63 -7.16 -9.36
N SER A 225 12.87 -6.19 -8.85
CA SER A 225 11.83 -6.47 -7.86
C SER A 225 10.73 -7.33 -8.48
N VAL A 226 10.33 -7.01 -9.70
CA VAL A 226 9.34 -7.77 -10.49
C VAL A 226 9.78 -9.20 -10.70
N ALA A 227 11.06 -9.44 -11.03
CA ALA A 227 11.61 -10.79 -11.18
C ALA A 227 11.54 -11.60 -9.88
N VAL A 228 11.81 -10.98 -8.72
CA VAL A 228 11.65 -11.65 -7.42
C VAL A 228 10.20 -12.02 -7.15
N ILE A 229 9.28 -11.10 -7.36
CA ILE A 229 7.85 -11.29 -7.12
C ILE A 229 7.32 -12.43 -8.01
N ALA A 230 7.65 -12.37 -9.32
CA ALA A 230 7.19 -13.33 -10.32
C ALA A 230 7.67 -14.76 -10.03
N ARG A 231 8.96 -14.95 -9.74
CA ARG A 231 9.48 -16.31 -9.45
C ARG A 231 8.96 -16.89 -8.14
N ASN A 232 8.56 -16.03 -7.18
CA ASN A 232 7.97 -16.45 -5.92
C ASN A 232 6.44 -16.62 -5.99
N ASP A 233 5.82 -16.39 -7.14
CA ASP A 233 4.37 -16.47 -7.34
C ASP A 233 3.59 -15.64 -6.28
N VAL A 234 3.98 -14.39 -6.11
CA VAL A 234 3.30 -13.43 -5.24
C VAL A 234 2.56 -12.42 -6.11
N ASN A 235 1.32 -12.15 -5.78
CA ASN A 235 0.48 -11.26 -6.59
C ASN A 235 0.95 -9.79 -6.50
N PRO A 236 0.85 -9.04 -7.61
CA PRO A 236 1.33 -7.66 -7.65
C PRO A 236 0.35 -6.69 -6.99
N LEU A 237 0.91 -5.80 -6.17
CA LEU A 237 0.27 -4.60 -5.67
C LEU A 237 0.80 -3.42 -6.50
N VAL A 238 -0.06 -2.77 -7.25
CA VAL A 238 0.30 -1.72 -8.20
C VAL A 238 0.05 -0.35 -7.57
N ILE A 239 1.09 0.48 -7.54
CA ILE A 239 1.02 1.85 -7.02
C ILE A 239 1.53 2.77 -8.16
N PRO A 240 0.65 3.37 -8.97
CA PRO A 240 1.04 4.17 -10.12
C PRO A 240 1.51 5.58 -9.68
N THR A 241 2.75 5.66 -9.22
CA THR A 241 3.34 6.91 -8.70
C THR A 241 4.03 7.76 -9.78
N THR A 242 4.26 7.22 -10.99
CA THR A 242 4.96 7.93 -12.08
C THR A 242 4.09 8.15 -13.30
N SER A 243 3.76 7.08 -14.02
CA SER A 243 2.83 7.09 -15.13
C SER A 243 2.12 5.74 -15.23
N LEU A 244 0.94 5.74 -15.84
CA LEU A 244 0.20 4.51 -16.11
C LEU A 244 0.95 3.58 -17.05
N ASP A 245 1.54 4.13 -18.12
CA ASP A 245 2.28 3.34 -19.12
C ASP A 245 3.40 2.55 -18.46
N LEU A 246 4.17 3.19 -17.59
CA LEU A 246 5.24 2.51 -16.85
C LEU A 246 4.69 1.42 -15.91
N SER A 247 3.58 1.68 -15.24
CA SER A 247 2.94 0.69 -14.37
C SER A 247 2.43 -0.52 -15.17
N LEU A 248 1.91 -0.29 -16.39
CA LEU A 248 1.50 -1.35 -17.31
C LEU A 248 2.69 -2.16 -17.82
N GLU A 249 3.79 -1.50 -18.22
CA GLU A 249 5.02 -2.20 -18.62
C GLU A 249 5.55 -3.10 -17.50
N VAL A 250 5.54 -2.61 -16.27
CA VAL A 250 5.97 -3.37 -15.08
C VAL A 250 5.05 -4.57 -14.84
N THR A 251 3.74 -4.37 -14.93
CA THR A 251 2.74 -5.45 -14.77
C THR A 251 2.87 -6.49 -15.87
N LYS A 252 3.08 -6.07 -17.12
CA LYS A 252 3.35 -6.97 -18.24
C LYS A 252 4.63 -7.80 -18.01
N SER A 253 5.72 -7.13 -17.61
CA SER A 253 6.98 -7.81 -17.28
C SER A 253 6.80 -8.86 -16.16
N TYR A 254 5.96 -8.57 -15.18
CA TYR A 254 5.60 -9.54 -14.14
C TYR A 254 4.94 -10.79 -14.74
N MET A 255 3.94 -10.62 -15.61
CA MET A 255 3.22 -11.73 -16.22
C MET A 255 4.14 -12.61 -17.07
N ASP A 256 5.03 -12.00 -17.86
CA ASP A 256 5.99 -12.71 -18.70
C ASP A 256 7.00 -13.52 -17.84
N LEU A 257 7.60 -12.88 -16.83
CA LEU A 257 8.55 -13.52 -15.92
C LEU A 257 7.92 -14.62 -15.06
N ARG A 258 6.65 -14.45 -14.67
CA ARG A 258 5.89 -15.46 -13.94
C ARG A 258 5.68 -16.73 -14.79
N ALA A 259 5.32 -16.54 -16.05
CA ALA A 259 5.17 -17.64 -17.01
C ALA A 259 6.51 -18.33 -17.29
N GLU A 260 7.62 -17.60 -17.45
CA GLU A 260 8.97 -18.13 -17.57
C GLU A 260 9.40 -18.97 -16.34
N ALA A 261 8.96 -18.56 -15.15
CA ALA A 261 9.19 -19.30 -13.90
C ALA A 261 8.32 -20.59 -13.79
N GLY A 262 7.42 -20.82 -14.74
CA GLY A 262 6.57 -22.01 -14.80
C GLY A 262 5.24 -21.89 -14.06
N HIS A 263 4.89 -20.72 -13.57
CA HIS A 263 3.59 -20.47 -12.95
C HIS A 263 2.50 -20.23 -13.99
N THR A 264 1.32 -20.77 -13.76
CA THR A 264 0.17 -20.72 -14.69
C THR A 264 -1.06 -20.14 -14.02
N GLY A 265 -2.09 -19.84 -14.84
CA GLY A 265 -3.35 -19.25 -14.39
C GLY A 265 -3.32 -17.74 -14.33
N GLY A 266 -4.50 -17.13 -14.36
CA GLY A 266 -4.69 -15.70 -14.30
C GLY A 266 -4.30 -15.11 -12.94
N VAL A 267 -3.96 -13.84 -12.95
CA VAL A 267 -3.55 -13.08 -11.77
C VAL A 267 -4.39 -11.83 -11.65
N HIS A 268 -4.97 -11.61 -10.49
CA HIS A 268 -5.50 -10.30 -10.14
C HIS A 268 -4.41 -9.42 -9.54
N THR A 269 -4.56 -8.12 -9.74
CA THR A 269 -3.74 -7.12 -9.04
C THR A 269 -4.55 -6.45 -7.93
N LYS A 270 -3.88 -5.78 -7.01
CA LYS A 270 -4.46 -4.73 -6.17
C LYS A 270 -3.91 -3.38 -6.62
N LEU A 271 -4.78 -2.38 -6.67
CA LEU A 271 -4.44 -1.08 -7.27
C LEU A 271 -4.67 0.06 -6.26
N ALA A 272 -3.65 0.86 -5.99
CA ALA A 272 -3.75 2.03 -5.13
C ALA A 272 -3.98 3.31 -5.96
N LEU A 273 -5.04 4.06 -5.67
CA LEU A 273 -5.40 5.26 -6.44
C LEU A 273 -5.75 6.42 -5.53
N TRP A 274 -5.17 7.59 -5.80
CA TRP A 274 -5.58 8.85 -5.19
C TRP A 274 -6.88 9.33 -5.83
N THR A 275 -7.80 9.82 -5.04
CA THR A 275 -9.11 10.27 -5.56
C THR A 275 -9.58 11.55 -4.91
N TYR A 276 -10.32 12.34 -5.65
CA TYR A 276 -11.06 13.49 -5.14
C TYR A 276 -12.39 13.63 -5.89
N VAL A 277 -13.49 13.41 -5.20
CA VAL A 277 -14.84 13.44 -5.78
C VAL A 277 -15.58 14.65 -5.26
N ALA A 278 -16.22 15.41 -6.17
CA ALA A 278 -17.04 16.55 -5.82
C ALA A 278 -18.32 16.60 -6.67
N GLU A 279 -19.28 17.43 -6.24
CA GLU A 279 -20.57 17.59 -6.91
C GLU A 279 -20.44 18.17 -8.34
N THR A 280 -19.38 18.96 -8.57
CA THR A 280 -19.10 19.60 -9.86
C THR A 280 -17.69 19.31 -10.34
N GLU A 281 -17.50 19.27 -11.67
CA GLU A 281 -16.18 19.09 -12.27
C GLU A 281 -15.22 20.22 -11.90
N GLU A 282 -15.70 21.45 -11.78
CA GLU A 282 -14.87 22.60 -11.41
C GLU A 282 -14.29 22.45 -10.00
N GLU A 283 -15.12 22.07 -9.00
CA GLU A 283 -14.69 21.82 -7.63
C GLU A 283 -13.73 20.62 -7.58
N ALA A 284 -14.06 19.53 -8.28
CA ALA A 284 -13.26 18.33 -8.33
C ALA A 284 -11.87 18.60 -8.93
N ARG A 285 -11.82 19.29 -10.06
CA ARG A 285 -10.57 19.67 -10.74
C ARG A 285 -9.69 20.54 -9.84
N ALA A 286 -10.26 21.60 -9.25
CA ALA A 286 -9.50 22.50 -8.39
C ALA A 286 -8.91 21.79 -7.17
N GLY A 287 -9.68 20.91 -6.53
CA GLY A 287 -9.19 20.11 -5.41
C GLY A 287 -8.14 19.09 -5.82
N ALA A 288 -8.38 18.32 -6.87
CA ALA A 288 -7.44 17.32 -7.37
C ALA A 288 -6.12 17.98 -7.84
N GLU A 289 -6.19 19.07 -8.61
CA GLU A 289 -5.00 19.81 -9.08
C GLU A 289 -4.15 20.29 -7.89
N GLN A 290 -4.76 20.82 -6.84
CA GLN A 290 -4.04 21.26 -5.67
C GLN A 290 -3.43 20.08 -4.90
N PHE A 291 -4.27 19.20 -4.42
CA PHE A 291 -3.86 18.21 -3.40
C PHE A 291 -3.04 17.04 -3.98
N MET A 292 -3.33 16.60 -5.21
CA MET A 292 -2.53 15.55 -5.87
C MET A 292 -1.14 16.04 -6.24
N VAL A 293 -1.02 17.29 -6.70
CA VAL A 293 0.29 17.90 -7.00
C VAL A 293 1.11 18.08 -5.71
N GLU A 294 0.49 18.55 -4.64
CA GLU A 294 1.14 18.66 -3.32
C GLU A 294 1.61 17.30 -2.80
N TYR A 295 0.79 16.25 -2.95
CA TYR A 295 1.20 14.90 -2.59
C TYR A 295 2.40 14.43 -3.43
N ALA A 296 2.34 14.58 -4.74
CA ALA A 296 3.42 14.18 -5.64
C ALA A 296 4.72 14.95 -5.34
N ASP A 297 4.63 16.26 -5.04
CA ASP A 297 5.78 17.06 -4.60
C ASP A 297 6.36 16.54 -3.27
N SER A 298 5.49 16.19 -2.32
CA SER A 298 5.91 15.58 -1.05
C SER A 298 6.68 14.27 -1.25
N ALA A 299 6.26 13.43 -2.21
CA ALA A 299 6.99 12.22 -2.58
C ALA A 299 8.37 12.53 -3.17
N LEU A 300 8.47 13.57 -4.02
CA LEU A 300 9.77 14.01 -4.56
C LEU A 300 10.73 14.48 -3.47
N ARG A 301 10.23 15.17 -2.43
CA ARG A 301 11.00 15.62 -1.27
C ARG A 301 11.45 14.43 -0.42
N HIS A 302 10.53 13.54 -0.07
CA HIS A 302 10.81 12.38 0.80
C HIS A 302 11.87 11.45 0.22
N TYR A 303 11.70 11.06 -1.04
CA TYR A 303 12.64 10.17 -1.73
C TYR A 303 13.86 10.89 -2.30
N GLU A 304 13.99 12.21 -2.08
CA GLU A 304 15.07 13.03 -2.61
C GLU A 304 15.25 12.85 -4.12
N LEU A 305 14.12 12.74 -4.86
CA LEU A 305 14.14 12.42 -6.29
C LEU A 305 14.63 13.57 -7.18
N ARG A 306 14.83 14.76 -6.62
CA ARG A 306 15.54 15.88 -7.27
C ARG A 306 17.06 15.87 -7.03
N GLY A 307 17.59 14.82 -6.37
CA GLY A 307 19.01 14.59 -6.15
C GLY A 307 19.66 13.76 -7.25
N ASP A 308 20.81 13.15 -6.93
CA ASP A 308 21.60 12.33 -7.86
C ASP A 308 22.08 10.99 -7.27
N HIS A 309 21.73 10.71 -6.03
CA HIS A 309 22.30 9.63 -5.22
C HIS A 309 21.86 8.21 -5.63
N LEU A 310 20.73 8.04 -6.31
CA LEU A 310 20.20 6.70 -6.63
C LEU A 310 20.91 6.02 -7.79
N GLY A 311 21.56 6.80 -8.67
CA GLY A 311 22.26 6.24 -9.83
C GLY A 311 23.41 5.30 -9.48
N ASP A 312 24.03 5.49 -8.32
CA ASP A 312 25.17 4.71 -7.82
C ASP A 312 24.77 3.58 -6.85
N VAL A 313 23.48 3.46 -6.52
CA VAL A 313 22.98 2.44 -5.60
C VAL A 313 22.55 1.19 -6.37
N LYS A 314 23.14 0.05 -6.00
CA LYS A 314 22.86 -1.25 -6.63
C LYS A 314 21.35 -1.57 -6.63
N GLY A 315 20.79 -1.72 -7.82
CA GLY A 315 19.38 -2.04 -8.03
C GLY A 315 18.43 -0.84 -8.05
N TYR A 316 18.99 0.38 -8.04
CA TYR A 316 18.24 1.62 -8.17
C TYR A 316 18.73 2.48 -9.35
N GLU A 317 19.61 1.96 -10.21
CA GLU A 317 20.26 2.66 -11.31
C GLU A 317 19.24 3.33 -12.26
N ARG A 318 18.08 2.70 -12.44
CA ARG A 318 16.96 3.27 -13.23
C ARG A 318 16.44 4.58 -12.65
N TYR A 319 16.45 4.71 -11.32
CA TYR A 319 16.01 5.94 -10.65
C TYR A 319 17.01 7.09 -10.84
N GLY A 320 18.28 6.82 -11.14
CA GLY A 320 19.27 7.85 -11.45
C GLY A 320 18.91 8.66 -12.70
N ALA A 321 18.41 8.01 -13.76
CA ALA A 321 17.91 8.71 -14.94
C ALA A 321 16.65 9.53 -14.64
N LEU A 322 15.76 8.99 -13.82
CA LEU A 322 14.57 9.71 -13.35
C LEU A 322 14.97 10.94 -12.53
N GLN A 323 15.94 10.82 -11.60
CA GLN A 323 16.44 11.95 -10.81
C GLN A 323 16.98 13.08 -11.70
N GLN A 324 17.76 12.77 -12.74
CA GLN A 324 18.26 13.76 -13.69
C GLN A 324 17.12 14.50 -14.40
N ALA A 325 16.09 13.79 -14.86
CA ALA A 325 14.93 14.39 -15.50
C ALA A 325 14.14 15.28 -14.53
N LEU A 326 13.89 14.82 -13.30
CA LEU A 326 13.15 15.55 -12.28
C LEU A 326 13.91 16.77 -11.75
N SER A 327 15.24 16.72 -11.70
CA SER A 327 16.08 17.87 -11.34
C SER A 327 16.06 18.97 -12.41
N ALA A 328 15.87 18.59 -13.68
CA ALA A 328 15.73 19.54 -14.77
C ALA A 328 14.33 20.17 -14.82
N ASP A 329 13.28 19.35 -14.76
CA ASP A 329 11.88 19.79 -14.73
C ASP A 329 10.99 18.68 -14.14
N ALA A 330 10.40 18.94 -12.97
CA ALA A 330 9.48 18.02 -12.33
C ALA A 330 8.01 18.16 -12.82
N SER A 331 7.68 19.18 -13.62
CA SER A 331 6.31 19.47 -14.03
C SER A 331 5.64 18.31 -14.80
N PRO A 332 6.33 17.59 -15.70
CA PRO A 332 5.74 16.45 -16.38
C PRO A 332 5.36 15.31 -15.41
N PHE A 333 6.17 15.07 -14.39
CA PHE A 333 5.88 14.07 -13.35
C PHE A 333 4.65 14.45 -12.53
N LEU A 334 4.59 15.69 -12.05
CA LEU A 334 3.46 16.20 -11.26
C LEU A 334 2.17 16.14 -12.08
N ARG A 335 2.25 16.51 -13.35
CA ARG A 335 1.11 16.44 -14.27
C ARG A 335 0.70 15.01 -14.57
N GLY A 336 1.65 14.12 -14.86
CA GLY A 336 1.41 12.69 -15.09
C GLY A 336 0.75 12.02 -13.90
N PHE A 337 1.13 12.37 -12.68
CA PHE A 337 0.47 11.89 -11.47
C PHE A 337 -0.99 12.33 -11.43
N PHE A 338 -1.28 13.62 -11.59
CA PHE A 338 -2.63 14.15 -11.64
C PHE A 338 -3.52 13.46 -12.70
N ASP A 339 -2.99 13.27 -13.91
CA ASP A 339 -3.71 12.68 -15.05
C ASP A 339 -3.93 11.16 -14.89
N SER A 340 -3.16 10.49 -14.03
CA SER A 340 -3.22 9.02 -13.83
C SER A 340 -4.36 8.58 -12.93
N HIS A 341 -4.84 9.43 -12.04
CA HIS A 341 -5.75 9.05 -10.97
C HIS A 341 -7.21 9.45 -11.22
N PRO A 342 -8.20 8.73 -10.63
CA PRO A 342 -9.61 9.05 -10.76
C PRO A 342 -9.98 10.25 -9.88
N TRP A 343 -10.38 11.33 -10.50
CA TRP A 343 -10.98 12.48 -9.84
C TRP A 343 -12.09 13.05 -10.74
N GLY A 344 -13.07 13.73 -10.15
CA GLY A 344 -14.16 14.31 -10.93
C GLY A 344 -15.48 14.30 -10.19
N THR A 345 -16.55 14.40 -10.96
CA THR A 345 -17.89 14.05 -10.48
C THR A 345 -17.99 12.55 -10.24
N PRO A 346 -19.04 12.05 -9.55
CA PRO A 346 -19.24 10.61 -9.38
C PRO A 346 -19.13 9.83 -10.71
N ASP A 347 -19.81 10.26 -11.77
CA ASP A 347 -19.80 9.58 -13.07
C ASP A 347 -18.39 9.54 -13.70
N GLN A 348 -17.63 10.62 -13.62
CA GLN A 348 -16.27 10.69 -14.13
C GLN A 348 -15.33 9.77 -13.34
N THR A 349 -15.50 9.74 -12.01
CA THR A 349 -14.72 8.88 -11.13
C THR A 349 -15.02 7.40 -11.37
N ILE A 350 -16.31 7.02 -11.54
CA ILE A 350 -16.71 5.65 -11.90
C ILE A 350 -16.05 5.25 -13.22
N ALA A 351 -16.20 6.09 -14.26
CA ALA A 351 -15.68 5.77 -15.59
C ALA A 351 -14.16 5.52 -15.54
N ARG A 352 -13.41 6.41 -14.88
CA ARG A 352 -11.94 6.28 -14.79
C ARG A 352 -11.51 5.09 -13.92
N ALA A 353 -12.15 4.87 -12.78
CA ALA A 353 -11.82 3.75 -11.91
C ALA A 353 -12.15 2.41 -12.58
N THR A 354 -13.25 2.31 -13.34
CA THR A 354 -13.60 1.14 -14.14
C THR A 354 -12.54 0.84 -15.20
N GLU A 355 -12.16 1.85 -15.99
CA GLU A 355 -11.10 1.72 -16.99
C GLU A 355 -9.81 1.16 -16.37
N LEU A 356 -9.38 1.70 -15.23
CA LEU A 356 -8.17 1.26 -14.55
C LEU A 356 -8.31 -0.15 -13.95
N ALA A 357 -9.47 -0.49 -13.39
CA ALA A 357 -9.75 -1.82 -12.87
C ALA A 357 -9.65 -2.90 -13.95
N GLU A 358 -10.24 -2.65 -15.12
CA GLU A 358 -10.19 -3.55 -16.27
C GLU A 358 -8.76 -3.66 -16.83
N LEU A 359 -8.07 -2.52 -16.97
CA LEU A 359 -6.73 -2.45 -17.53
C LEU A 359 -5.69 -3.22 -16.71
N PHE A 360 -5.81 -3.20 -15.40
CA PHE A 360 -4.89 -3.88 -14.48
C PHE A 360 -5.43 -5.24 -13.98
N GLY A 361 -6.61 -5.68 -14.40
CA GLY A 361 -7.22 -6.94 -13.93
C GLY A 361 -7.36 -6.97 -12.41
N THR A 362 -7.80 -5.86 -11.81
CA THR A 362 -7.73 -5.65 -10.36
C THR A 362 -8.95 -6.22 -9.64
N ASP A 363 -8.74 -6.93 -8.53
CA ASP A 363 -9.81 -7.43 -7.66
C ASP A 363 -10.15 -6.45 -6.52
N GLU A 364 -9.25 -5.50 -6.24
CA GLU A 364 -9.45 -4.49 -5.21
C GLU A 364 -8.75 -3.18 -5.55
N ILE A 365 -9.47 -2.06 -5.46
CA ILE A 365 -8.87 -0.72 -5.51
C ILE A 365 -8.86 -0.13 -4.10
N MET A 366 -7.66 0.27 -3.65
CA MET A 366 -7.45 1.01 -2.41
C MET A 366 -7.40 2.50 -2.72
N PHE A 367 -8.46 3.23 -2.37
CA PHE A 367 -8.54 4.68 -2.60
C PHE A 367 -7.91 5.48 -1.47
N ILE A 368 -7.17 6.51 -1.83
CA ILE A 368 -6.57 7.46 -0.91
C ILE A 368 -7.40 8.75 -0.97
N PHE A 369 -8.04 9.13 0.15
CA PHE A 369 -8.96 10.26 0.22
C PHE A 369 -8.37 11.49 0.88
N LYS A 370 -7.33 11.34 1.73
CA LYS A 370 -6.69 12.45 2.43
C LYS A 370 -5.19 12.46 2.17
N TYR A 371 -4.71 13.53 1.57
CA TYR A 371 -3.31 13.72 1.16
C TYR A 371 -3.03 15.20 0.85
N GLY A 372 -1.73 15.57 0.74
CA GLY A 372 -1.33 16.97 0.58
C GLY A 372 -1.78 17.82 1.75
N SER A 373 -2.14 19.04 1.48
CA SER A 373 -2.68 19.98 2.47
C SER A 373 -4.20 19.85 2.69
N MET A 374 -4.82 18.76 2.20
CA MET A 374 -6.28 18.62 2.21
C MET A 374 -6.85 18.67 3.62
N PRO A 375 -7.78 19.63 3.90
CA PRO A 375 -8.51 19.67 5.15
C PRO A 375 -9.38 18.43 5.34
N ILE A 376 -9.51 17.97 6.59
CA ILE A 376 -10.29 16.79 6.93
C ILE A 376 -11.74 16.88 6.44
N GLU A 377 -12.35 18.06 6.50
CA GLU A 377 -13.73 18.29 6.07
C GLU A 377 -13.91 18.07 4.58
N LYS A 378 -12.90 18.40 3.76
CA LYS A 378 -12.92 18.14 2.31
C LYS A 378 -12.73 16.66 2.02
N ALA A 379 -11.80 16.00 2.70
CA ALA A 379 -11.56 14.57 2.59
C ALA A 379 -12.81 13.76 2.96
N THR A 380 -13.42 14.08 4.11
CA THR A 380 -14.66 13.45 4.59
C THR A 380 -15.81 13.63 3.59
N LYS A 381 -16.06 14.88 3.13
CA LYS A 381 -17.12 15.16 2.14
C LYS A 381 -16.91 14.38 0.84
N SER A 382 -15.68 14.34 0.33
CA SER A 382 -15.33 13.57 -0.87
C SER A 382 -15.55 12.08 -0.66
N MET A 383 -15.12 11.53 0.47
CA MET A 383 -15.28 10.12 0.81
C MET A 383 -16.74 9.72 1.02
N GLU A 384 -17.56 10.54 1.67
CA GLU A 384 -19.00 10.31 1.84
C GLU A 384 -19.74 10.32 0.49
N LEU A 385 -19.40 11.25 -0.40
CA LEU A 385 -19.94 11.32 -1.76
C LEU A 385 -19.55 10.08 -2.57
N PHE A 386 -18.28 9.68 -2.49
CA PHE A 386 -17.76 8.46 -3.11
C PHE A 386 -18.49 7.21 -2.59
N ALA A 387 -18.62 7.05 -1.29
CA ALA A 387 -19.29 5.90 -0.68
C ALA A 387 -20.76 5.77 -1.11
N ARG A 388 -21.44 6.90 -1.28
CA ARG A 388 -22.85 6.94 -1.66
C ARG A 388 -23.09 6.72 -3.15
N GLU A 389 -22.26 7.31 -4.03
CA GLU A 389 -22.55 7.40 -5.47
C GLU A 389 -21.55 6.65 -6.36
N VAL A 390 -20.30 6.44 -5.92
CA VAL A 390 -19.28 5.76 -6.73
C VAL A 390 -19.11 4.29 -6.32
N MET A 391 -18.91 4.04 -5.03
CA MET A 391 -18.60 2.71 -4.53
C MET A 391 -19.60 1.62 -4.92
N PRO A 392 -20.94 1.83 -4.92
CA PRO A 392 -21.88 0.79 -5.33
C PRO A 392 -21.67 0.31 -6.77
N ALA A 393 -21.40 1.23 -7.70
CA ALA A 393 -21.13 0.89 -9.09
C ALA A 393 -19.81 0.11 -9.26
N LEU A 394 -18.77 0.48 -8.50
CA LEU A 394 -17.49 -0.22 -8.56
C LEU A 394 -17.59 -1.65 -7.98
N LYS A 395 -18.40 -1.86 -6.95
CA LYS A 395 -18.61 -3.19 -6.36
C LYS A 395 -19.35 -4.17 -7.28
N GLU A 396 -20.06 -3.67 -8.30
CA GLU A 396 -20.69 -4.52 -9.31
C GLU A 396 -19.72 -4.95 -10.43
N LEU A 397 -18.52 -4.38 -10.51
CA LEU A 397 -17.51 -4.74 -11.50
C LEU A 397 -16.93 -6.12 -11.22
N ASN A 398 -16.58 -6.83 -12.28
CA ASN A 398 -15.90 -8.12 -12.22
C ASN A 398 -14.73 -8.13 -13.22
N PRO A 399 -13.65 -7.37 -12.96
CA PRO A 399 -12.50 -7.32 -13.84
C PRO A 399 -11.88 -8.70 -14.01
N GLN A 400 -11.53 -9.05 -15.25
CA GLN A 400 -10.93 -10.35 -15.52
C GLN A 400 -9.47 -10.39 -15.08
N PRO A 401 -8.97 -11.52 -14.55
CA PRO A 401 -7.57 -11.67 -14.20
C PRO A 401 -6.70 -11.49 -15.44
N LEU A 402 -5.51 -10.98 -15.23
CA LEU A 402 -4.50 -10.89 -16.29
C LEU A 402 -3.98 -12.28 -16.63
N GLU A 403 -3.93 -12.58 -17.92
CA GLU A 403 -3.33 -13.80 -18.46
C GLU A 403 -1.99 -13.49 -19.12
N ALA A 404 -1.10 -14.47 -19.21
CA ALA A 404 0.15 -14.31 -19.94
C ALA A 404 -0.14 -13.93 -21.41
N GLY A 405 0.43 -12.80 -21.85
CA GLY A 405 0.19 -12.26 -23.20
C GLY A 405 -1.09 -11.41 -23.34
N SER A 406 -1.92 -11.25 -22.33
CA SER A 406 -3.16 -10.43 -22.40
C SER A 406 -2.89 -8.93 -22.53
N LEU A 407 -1.77 -8.45 -22.03
CA LEU A 407 -1.31 -7.07 -22.15
C LEU A 407 -0.48 -6.86 -23.44
N ALA A 408 -0.99 -7.35 -24.58
CA ALA A 408 -0.36 -7.06 -25.86
C ALA A 408 -0.41 -5.54 -26.12
N ALA A 409 0.69 -5.00 -26.67
CA ALA A 409 0.84 -3.56 -26.93
C ALA A 409 -0.39 -3.01 -27.68
N SER A 410 -1.12 -2.11 -27.05
CA SER A 410 -2.12 -1.24 -27.67
C SER A 410 -1.43 -0.05 -28.34
#